data_48ce9bc951d7371db4a3d4598d5a0470
#
_entry.id   48ce9bc951d7371db4a3d4598d5a0470
#
_cell.length_a   1.000
_cell.length_b   1.000
_cell.length_c   1.000
_cell.angle_alpha   90.00
_cell.angle_beta   90.00
_cell.angle_gamma   90.00
#
_symmetry.space_group_name_H-M   'P 1'
#
loop_
_entity.id
_entity.type
_entity.pdbx_description
1 polymer ?
#
loop_
_entity_poly.entity_id
_entity_poly.type
_entity_poly.pdbx_seq_one_letter_code
_entity_poly.pdbx_strand_id
1 'polypeptide(L)'
;MSLNHEKFEKNILRMGIWIAIVVSFGGLAQIVPLMFQAQVVEPLPDMKPITALELAGREVYVREGCYNCHSQMVRALRSETARYGHHSIAAESVWDHPFLWGSKRTGPDLARVGGRYSDDWHRVHLNNPRDVVPESNMPGFPWLSENLIDADDLAAKMRALRTLGTPYTDEDIAGTSAATQGKTEMDATIAYLQSLGRYAPKRQAAPAADATAASDRVPSPESRVPASTEEVGT
;
A
#
# COMPACT_ATOMS: atom_id res chain seq x y z
N MET A 1 13.99 -36.03 35.48
CA MET A 1 14.03 -34.74 36.20
C MET A 1 12.70 -34.05 36.01
N SER A 2 11.86 -33.99 37.02
CA SER A 2 10.59 -33.27 36.92
C SER A 2 10.92 -31.76 37.02
N LEU A 3 10.66 -31.03 35.93
CA LEU A 3 10.74 -29.58 35.91
C LEU A 3 9.63 -29.06 36.84
N ASN A 4 10.02 -28.43 37.93
CA ASN A 4 9.06 -27.85 38.87
C ASN A 4 8.55 -26.52 38.28
N HIS A 5 7.50 -26.56 37.50
CA HIS A 5 6.85 -25.41 36.84
C HIS A 5 6.46 -24.31 37.83
N GLU A 6 6.04 -24.69 39.02
CA GLU A 6 5.64 -23.75 40.07
C GLU A 6 6.70 -22.70 40.41
N LYS A 7 8.00 -23.07 40.33
CA LYS A 7 9.10 -22.14 40.57
C LYS A 7 9.23 -21.04 39.50
N PHE A 8 8.75 -21.31 38.30
CA PHE A 8 8.74 -20.34 37.22
C PHE A 8 7.46 -19.51 37.24
N GLU A 9 6.31 -20.15 37.42
CA GLU A 9 5.00 -19.50 37.39
C GLU A 9 4.78 -18.54 38.56
N LYS A 10 5.25 -18.89 39.76
CA LYS A 10 5.13 -18.05 40.97
C LYS A 10 6.14 -16.91 41.06
N ASN A 11 7.12 -16.86 40.17
CA ASN A 11 8.12 -15.79 40.18
C ASN A 11 8.01 -14.99 38.87
N ILE A 12 7.36 -13.82 38.93
CA ILE A 12 7.07 -12.97 37.78
C ILE A 12 8.33 -12.57 37.01
N LEU A 13 9.44 -12.33 37.69
CA LEU A 13 10.70 -11.95 37.02
C LEU A 13 11.26 -13.13 36.21
N ARG A 14 11.29 -14.32 36.77
CA ARG A 14 11.77 -15.53 36.07
C ARG A 14 10.87 -15.86 34.88
N MET A 15 9.57 -15.81 35.09
CA MET A 15 8.60 -16.02 34.02
C MET A 15 8.76 -15.00 32.88
N GLY A 16 8.91 -13.72 33.22
CA GLY A 16 9.14 -12.64 32.24
C GLY A 16 10.43 -12.86 31.43
N ILE A 17 11.52 -13.24 32.09
CA ILE A 17 12.80 -13.54 31.41
C ILE A 17 12.63 -14.72 30.43
N TRP A 18 12.00 -15.80 30.85
CA TRP A 18 11.80 -16.96 29.98
C TRP A 18 10.86 -16.67 28.82
N ILE A 19 9.79 -15.91 29.02
CA ILE A 19 8.91 -15.45 27.94
C ILE A 19 9.72 -14.61 26.96
N ALA A 20 10.52 -13.65 27.43
CA ALA A 20 11.34 -12.82 26.57
C ALA A 20 12.33 -13.64 25.74
N ILE A 21 13.00 -14.64 26.35
CA ILE A 21 13.94 -15.53 25.64
C ILE A 21 13.21 -16.33 24.55
N VAL A 22 12.09 -16.98 24.88
CA VAL A 22 11.37 -17.84 23.93
C VAL A 22 10.78 -17.04 22.78
N VAL A 23 10.16 -15.88 23.07
CA VAL A 23 9.59 -14.99 22.06
C VAL A 23 10.69 -14.41 21.17
N SER A 24 11.82 -14.00 21.75
CA SER A 24 12.97 -13.50 20.99
C SER A 24 13.53 -14.57 20.07
N PHE A 25 13.71 -15.80 20.55
CA PHE A 25 14.21 -16.90 19.74
C PHE A 25 13.27 -17.20 18.55
N GLY A 26 11.96 -17.32 18.80
CA GLY A 26 10.97 -17.53 17.75
C GLY A 26 10.91 -16.39 16.74
N GLY A 27 10.93 -15.15 17.22
CA GLY A 27 10.94 -13.96 16.36
C GLY A 27 12.20 -13.84 15.50
N LEU A 28 13.38 -14.03 16.12
CA LEU A 28 14.65 -13.95 15.39
C LEU A 28 14.79 -15.08 14.35
N ALA A 29 14.31 -16.29 14.67
CA ALA A 29 14.33 -17.40 13.71
C ALA A 29 13.52 -17.11 12.44
N GLN A 30 12.51 -16.24 12.52
CA GLN A 30 11.72 -15.80 11.36
C GLN A 30 12.29 -14.55 10.68
N ILE A 31 12.79 -13.59 11.44
CA ILE A 31 13.22 -12.28 10.92
C ILE A 31 14.63 -12.37 10.30
N VAL A 32 15.57 -13.03 10.98
CA VAL A 32 16.98 -13.07 10.54
C VAL A 32 17.16 -13.66 9.13
N PRO A 33 16.52 -14.78 8.76
CA PRO A 33 16.64 -15.30 7.39
C PRO A 33 16.18 -14.31 6.30
N LEU A 34 15.17 -13.47 6.58
CA LEU A 34 14.66 -12.49 5.62
C LEU A 34 15.71 -11.43 5.26
N MET A 35 16.63 -11.12 6.17
CA MET A 35 17.72 -10.15 5.93
C MET A 35 18.74 -10.62 4.89
N PHE A 36 18.76 -11.92 4.58
CA PHE A 36 19.67 -12.54 3.62
C PHE A 36 18.97 -12.98 2.32
N GLN A 37 17.69 -12.65 2.15
CA GLN A 37 16.95 -12.97 0.93
C GLN A 37 16.98 -11.78 -0.04
N ALA A 38 17.70 -11.91 -1.16
CA ALA A 38 17.82 -10.88 -2.17
C ALA A 38 16.46 -10.32 -2.64
N GLN A 39 15.46 -11.19 -2.81
CA GLN A 39 14.09 -10.80 -3.23
C GLN A 39 13.39 -9.85 -2.23
N VAL A 40 13.87 -9.76 -0.99
CA VAL A 40 13.29 -8.91 0.06
C VAL A 40 14.10 -7.63 0.25
N VAL A 41 15.42 -7.70 0.05
CA VAL A 41 16.34 -6.62 0.41
C VAL A 41 16.92 -5.86 -0.79
N GLU A 42 16.86 -6.44 -2.00
CA GLU A 42 17.36 -5.81 -3.21
C GLU A 42 16.23 -5.06 -3.93
N PRO A 43 16.50 -3.81 -4.37
CA PRO A 43 15.55 -3.05 -5.18
C PRO A 43 15.37 -3.68 -6.57
N LEU A 44 14.25 -3.36 -7.22
CA LEU A 44 14.04 -3.72 -8.62
C LEU A 44 15.08 -3.02 -9.52
N PRO A 45 15.43 -3.61 -10.68
CA PRO A 45 16.28 -2.95 -11.65
C PRO A 45 15.77 -1.55 -12.01
N ASP A 46 16.66 -0.59 -12.12
CA ASP A 46 16.40 0.81 -12.46
C ASP A 46 15.48 1.55 -11.45
N MET A 47 15.17 0.94 -10.30
CA MET A 47 14.40 1.58 -9.27
C MET A 47 15.15 2.77 -8.68
N LYS A 48 14.44 3.89 -8.52
CA LYS A 48 14.95 5.11 -7.87
C LYS A 48 14.11 5.40 -6.63
N PRO A 49 14.68 6.01 -5.60
CA PRO A 49 13.92 6.47 -4.45
C PRO A 49 12.86 7.48 -4.89
N ILE A 50 11.82 7.63 -4.08
CA ILE A 50 10.79 8.64 -4.31
C ILE A 50 11.41 10.03 -4.23
N THR A 51 10.94 10.95 -5.08
CA THR A 51 11.43 12.34 -5.12
C THR A 51 11.03 13.12 -3.85
N ALA A 52 11.61 14.28 -3.65
CA ALA A 52 11.28 15.14 -2.51
C ALA A 52 9.77 15.46 -2.45
N LEU A 53 9.14 15.77 -3.59
CA LEU A 53 7.71 16.05 -3.65
C LEU A 53 6.86 14.80 -3.34
N GLU A 54 7.24 13.63 -3.87
CA GLU A 54 6.58 12.36 -3.59
C GLU A 54 6.74 11.97 -2.11
N LEU A 55 7.90 12.23 -1.51
CA LEU A 55 8.13 12.01 -0.08
C LEU A 55 7.22 12.90 0.78
N ALA A 56 7.09 14.19 0.44
CA ALA A 56 6.15 15.07 1.12
C ALA A 56 4.73 14.54 1.03
N GLY A 57 4.31 14.06 -0.13
CA GLY A 57 2.99 13.44 -0.32
C GLY A 57 2.80 12.17 0.49
N ARG A 58 3.85 11.34 0.62
CA ARG A 58 3.82 10.15 1.50
C ARG A 58 3.63 10.55 2.98
N GLU A 59 4.29 11.61 3.42
CA GLU A 59 4.13 12.11 4.79
C GLU A 59 2.69 12.58 5.05
N VAL A 60 2.11 13.33 4.12
CA VAL A 60 0.70 13.73 4.16
C VAL A 60 -0.21 12.50 4.19
N TYR A 61 0.01 11.53 3.32
CA TYR A 61 -0.75 10.28 3.25
C TYR A 61 -0.74 9.51 4.58
N VAL A 62 0.39 9.49 5.27
CA VAL A 62 0.53 8.88 6.62
C VAL A 62 -0.17 9.74 7.68
N ARG A 63 0.04 11.04 7.67
CA ARG A 63 -0.54 11.98 8.64
C ARG A 63 -2.06 11.99 8.58
N GLU A 64 -2.64 12.04 7.38
CA GLU A 64 -4.10 12.03 7.19
C GLU A 64 -4.70 10.62 7.39
N GLY A 65 -3.87 9.59 7.54
CA GLY A 65 -4.33 8.24 7.84
C GLY A 65 -5.00 7.52 6.66
N CYS A 66 -4.66 7.86 5.43
CA CYS A 66 -5.24 7.26 4.22
C CYS A 66 -5.11 5.74 4.21
N TYR A 67 -4.00 5.22 4.75
CA TYR A 67 -3.73 3.77 4.89
C TYR A 67 -4.69 3.03 5.83
N ASN A 68 -5.47 3.75 6.65
CA ASN A 68 -6.47 3.13 7.52
C ASN A 68 -7.70 2.63 6.72
N CYS A 69 -8.00 3.29 5.59
CA CYS A 69 -9.12 2.95 4.72
C CYS A 69 -8.69 2.31 3.40
N HIS A 70 -7.46 2.57 2.94
CA HIS A 70 -6.89 2.06 1.71
C HIS A 70 -5.69 1.15 1.99
N SER A 71 -5.72 -0.07 1.51
CA SER A 71 -4.50 -0.88 1.46
C SER A 71 -3.59 -0.43 0.31
N GLN A 72 -2.32 -0.76 0.39
CA GLN A 72 -1.30 -0.47 -0.62
C GLN A 72 -0.51 -1.75 -0.94
N MET A 73 -1.22 -2.85 -1.10
CA MET A 73 -0.66 -4.17 -1.42
C MET A 73 -1.68 -4.99 -2.19
N VAL A 74 -1.37 -5.29 -3.44
CA VAL A 74 -2.12 -6.27 -4.24
C VAL A 74 -1.69 -7.67 -3.81
N ARG A 75 -2.62 -8.46 -3.28
CA ARG A 75 -2.35 -9.84 -2.87
C ARG A 75 -2.24 -10.77 -4.07
N ALA A 76 -1.52 -11.90 -3.93
CA ALA A 76 -1.33 -12.90 -4.97
C ALA A 76 -2.59 -13.79 -5.18
N LEU A 77 -3.77 -13.16 -5.21
CA LEU A 77 -5.07 -13.79 -5.44
C LEU A 77 -5.57 -13.44 -6.84
N ARG A 78 -6.15 -14.41 -7.55
CA ARG A 78 -6.65 -14.23 -8.92
C ARG A 78 -7.62 -13.04 -9.04
N SER A 79 -8.53 -12.89 -8.11
CA SER A 79 -9.49 -11.77 -8.09
C SER A 79 -8.81 -10.42 -7.96
N GLU A 80 -7.76 -10.32 -7.16
CA GLU A 80 -7.02 -9.07 -6.96
C GLU A 80 -6.13 -8.74 -8.13
N THR A 81 -5.37 -9.71 -8.61
CA THR A 81 -4.51 -9.49 -9.77
C THR A 81 -5.31 -9.20 -11.04
N ALA A 82 -6.53 -9.74 -11.15
CA ALA A 82 -7.44 -9.37 -12.25
C ALA A 82 -7.93 -7.91 -12.13
N ARG A 83 -8.20 -7.44 -10.92
CA ARG A 83 -8.74 -6.09 -10.66
C ARG A 83 -7.66 -5.00 -10.67
N TYR A 84 -6.53 -5.23 -10.01
CA TYR A 84 -5.52 -4.22 -9.74
C TYR A 84 -4.25 -4.36 -10.58
N GLY A 85 -3.95 -5.53 -11.10
CA GLY A 85 -2.72 -5.84 -11.81
C GLY A 85 -1.81 -6.79 -11.05
N HIS A 86 -0.51 -6.79 -11.34
CA HIS A 86 0.46 -7.69 -10.73
C HIS A 86 0.46 -7.56 -9.20
N HIS A 87 0.55 -8.69 -8.49
CA HIS A 87 0.67 -8.69 -7.02
C HIS A 87 1.91 -7.92 -6.57
N SER A 88 1.82 -7.31 -5.39
CA SER A 88 2.93 -6.57 -4.80
C SER A 88 4.05 -7.51 -4.37
N ILE A 89 5.28 -7.11 -4.62
CA ILE A 89 6.50 -7.82 -4.20
C ILE A 89 7.32 -6.92 -3.29
N ALA A 90 8.09 -7.51 -2.37
CA ALA A 90 8.85 -6.76 -1.37
C ALA A 90 9.84 -5.77 -1.98
N ALA A 91 10.45 -6.13 -3.10
CA ALA A 91 11.40 -5.29 -3.83
C ALA A 91 10.84 -3.92 -4.27
N GLU A 92 9.52 -3.80 -4.47
CA GLU A 92 8.89 -2.52 -4.82
C GLU A 92 8.92 -1.50 -3.67
N SER A 93 9.04 -1.96 -2.42
CA SER A 93 8.95 -1.15 -1.20
C SER A 93 10.23 -1.19 -0.36
N VAL A 94 11.36 -1.62 -0.92
CA VAL A 94 12.60 -1.83 -0.17
C VAL A 94 13.09 -0.56 0.56
N TRP A 95 12.73 0.63 0.08
CA TRP A 95 13.05 1.92 0.71
C TRP A 95 11.87 2.56 1.46
N ASP A 96 10.76 1.84 1.61
CA ASP A 96 9.65 2.31 2.41
C ASP A 96 9.92 2.07 3.91
N HIS A 97 9.95 3.14 4.67
CA HIS A 97 10.17 3.10 6.11
C HIS A 97 9.04 3.86 6.84
N PRO A 98 8.04 3.12 7.39
CA PRO A 98 7.69 1.70 7.26
C PRO A 98 6.90 1.38 5.99
N PHE A 99 6.69 0.07 5.72
CA PHE A 99 5.75 -0.37 4.69
C PHE A 99 4.31 0.05 5.04
N LEU A 100 3.59 0.53 4.02
CA LEU A 100 2.19 0.96 4.16
C LEU A 100 1.21 -0.05 3.55
N TRP A 101 1.57 -1.31 3.55
CA TRP A 101 0.81 -2.34 2.85
C TRP A 101 -0.63 -2.46 3.32
N GLY A 102 -0.89 -2.63 4.60
CA GLY A 102 -2.23 -2.73 5.17
C GLY A 102 -3.09 -3.84 4.56
N SER A 103 -4.11 -4.24 5.27
CA SER A 103 -5.05 -5.28 4.80
C SER A 103 -6.50 -4.80 4.81
N LYS A 104 -6.80 -3.66 5.43
CA LYS A 104 -8.14 -3.10 5.50
C LYS A 104 -8.44 -2.29 4.24
N ARG A 105 -9.64 -2.46 3.70
CA ARG A 105 -10.11 -1.83 2.47
C ARG A 105 -11.54 -1.33 2.62
N THR A 106 -11.70 -0.17 3.26
CA THR A 106 -12.95 0.59 3.15
C THR A 106 -13.04 1.19 1.75
N GLY A 107 -11.91 1.68 1.23
CA GLY A 107 -11.72 2.06 -0.17
C GLY A 107 -10.90 1.01 -0.96
N PRO A 108 -10.66 1.23 -2.27
CA PRO A 108 -9.87 0.35 -3.10
C PRO A 108 -8.39 0.35 -2.71
N ASP A 109 -7.66 -0.71 -3.13
CA ASP A 109 -6.20 -0.76 -3.01
C ASP A 109 -5.52 0.28 -3.91
N LEU A 110 -4.51 0.96 -3.39
CA LEU A 110 -3.82 2.05 -4.08
C LEU A 110 -2.45 1.66 -4.66
N ALA A 111 -1.96 0.44 -4.44
CA ALA A 111 -0.63 0.03 -4.90
C ALA A 111 -0.41 0.14 -6.41
N ARG A 112 -1.48 0.27 -7.20
CA ARG A 112 -1.44 0.39 -8.67
C ARG A 112 -2.28 1.57 -9.15
N VAL A 113 -2.39 2.63 -8.35
CA VAL A 113 -3.22 3.79 -8.71
C VAL A 113 -2.50 4.76 -9.64
N GLY A 114 -1.16 4.80 -9.61
CA GLY A 114 -0.36 5.68 -10.46
C GLY A 114 -0.66 5.49 -11.94
N GLY A 115 -0.89 6.59 -12.63
CA GLY A 115 -1.26 6.63 -14.05
C GLY A 115 -2.67 6.14 -14.38
N ARG A 116 -3.48 5.76 -13.39
CA ARG A 116 -4.85 5.28 -13.60
C ARG A 116 -5.86 6.41 -13.77
N TYR A 117 -5.65 7.50 -13.06
CA TYR A 117 -6.46 8.71 -13.10
C TYR A 117 -5.56 9.92 -13.33
N SER A 118 -6.11 11.00 -13.91
CA SER A 118 -5.38 12.26 -14.08
C SER A 118 -5.17 12.99 -12.75
N ASP A 119 -4.22 13.92 -12.72
CA ASP A 119 -3.96 14.76 -11.54
C ASP A 119 -5.20 15.59 -11.17
N ASP A 120 -5.94 16.09 -12.17
CA ASP A 120 -7.16 16.85 -11.95
C ASP A 120 -8.25 15.98 -11.31
N TRP A 121 -8.38 14.72 -11.73
CA TRP A 121 -9.30 13.78 -11.11
C TRP A 121 -8.95 13.57 -9.63
N HIS A 122 -7.67 13.35 -9.33
CA HIS A 122 -7.20 13.20 -7.95
C HIS A 122 -7.49 14.46 -7.13
N ARG A 123 -7.26 15.64 -7.70
CA ARG A 123 -7.52 16.93 -7.04
C ARG A 123 -8.99 17.09 -6.66
N VAL A 124 -9.89 16.85 -7.61
CA VAL A 124 -11.34 16.92 -7.35
C VAL A 124 -11.74 15.87 -6.33
N HIS A 125 -11.25 14.62 -6.49
CA HIS A 125 -11.58 13.52 -5.58
C HIS A 125 -11.09 13.75 -4.15
N LEU A 126 -9.91 14.30 -3.95
CA LEU A 126 -9.36 14.59 -2.61
C LEU A 126 -10.04 15.80 -1.97
N ASN A 127 -10.43 16.81 -2.75
CA ASN A 127 -11.20 17.96 -2.22
C ASN A 127 -12.59 17.53 -1.76
N ASN A 128 -13.34 16.86 -2.62
CA ASN A 128 -14.64 16.28 -2.30
C ASN A 128 -14.90 15.02 -3.12
N PRO A 129 -14.74 13.82 -2.52
CA PRO A 129 -14.91 12.58 -3.25
C PRO A 129 -16.26 12.41 -3.95
N ARG A 130 -17.31 13.03 -3.44
CA ARG A 130 -18.68 12.91 -3.99
C ARG A 130 -18.85 13.64 -5.31
N ASP A 131 -17.95 14.56 -5.67
CA ASP A 131 -18.01 15.26 -6.94
C ASP A 131 -17.69 14.34 -8.13
N VAL A 132 -16.94 13.26 -7.89
CA VAL A 132 -16.60 12.26 -8.91
C VAL A 132 -17.18 10.88 -8.61
N VAL A 133 -17.54 10.59 -7.36
CA VAL A 133 -18.18 9.34 -6.91
C VAL A 133 -19.30 9.70 -5.93
N PRO A 134 -20.52 9.98 -6.39
CA PRO A 134 -21.61 10.53 -5.54
C PRO A 134 -21.92 9.71 -4.29
N GLU A 135 -21.76 8.39 -4.35
CA GLU A 135 -22.02 7.46 -3.23
C GLU A 135 -20.80 7.27 -2.30
N SER A 136 -19.73 8.04 -2.48
CA SER A 136 -18.52 7.90 -1.68
C SER A 136 -18.75 8.23 -0.22
N ASN A 137 -18.30 7.33 0.68
CA ASN A 137 -18.21 7.57 2.11
C ASN A 137 -16.84 8.11 2.55
N MET A 138 -15.91 8.30 1.60
CA MET A 138 -14.60 8.91 1.88
C MET A 138 -14.80 10.38 2.29
N PRO A 139 -14.12 10.87 3.35
CA PRO A 139 -14.13 12.29 3.69
C PRO A 139 -13.37 13.12 2.63
N GLY A 140 -13.71 14.40 2.51
CA GLY A 140 -12.92 15.36 1.75
C GLY A 140 -11.74 15.89 2.56
N PHE A 141 -10.69 16.33 1.87
CA PHE A 141 -9.46 16.87 2.45
C PHE A 141 -9.12 18.25 1.80
N PRO A 142 -10.02 19.25 1.83
CA PRO A 142 -9.82 20.50 1.12
C PRO A 142 -8.62 21.31 1.62
N TRP A 143 -8.27 21.18 2.91
CA TRP A 143 -7.11 21.88 3.50
C TRP A 143 -5.77 21.52 2.84
N LEU A 144 -5.67 20.35 2.18
CA LEU A 144 -4.47 19.98 1.44
C LEU A 144 -4.17 20.95 0.28
N SER A 145 -5.19 21.62 -0.25
CA SER A 145 -5.02 22.63 -1.30
C SER A 145 -4.52 23.98 -0.76
N GLU A 146 -4.68 24.22 0.54
CA GLU A 146 -4.32 25.49 1.20
C GLU A 146 -2.95 25.42 1.86
N ASN A 147 -2.60 24.25 2.43
CA ASN A 147 -1.35 24.04 3.15
C ASN A 147 -0.16 23.95 2.19
N LEU A 148 0.90 24.68 2.48
CA LEU A 148 2.17 24.59 1.76
C LEU A 148 3.11 23.59 2.41
N ILE A 149 4.01 23.00 1.60
CA ILE A 149 5.03 22.04 2.05
C ILE A 149 6.16 22.78 2.78
N ASP A 150 6.60 22.22 3.92
CA ASP A 150 7.81 22.64 4.62
C ASP A 150 9.04 21.92 4.02
N ALA A 151 9.85 22.68 3.26
CA ALA A 151 11.01 22.13 2.60
C ALA A 151 12.16 21.79 3.56
N ASP A 152 12.31 22.51 4.67
CA ASP A 152 13.42 22.31 5.62
C ASP A 152 13.25 21.01 6.40
N ASP A 153 12.04 20.74 6.87
CA ASP A 153 11.67 19.49 7.52
C ASP A 153 11.87 18.29 6.56
N LEU A 154 11.48 18.45 5.31
CA LEU A 154 11.59 17.42 4.30
C LEU A 154 13.06 17.06 3.98
N ALA A 155 13.95 18.04 3.88
CA ALA A 155 15.37 17.79 3.68
C ALA A 155 16.00 17.01 4.87
N ALA A 156 15.56 17.31 6.10
CA ALA A 156 15.99 16.55 7.29
C ALA A 156 15.52 15.09 7.23
N LYS A 157 14.29 14.84 6.80
CA LYS A 157 13.72 13.49 6.61
C LYS A 157 14.48 12.70 5.53
N MET A 158 14.83 13.33 4.40
CA MET A 158 15.64 12.67 3.37
C MET A 158 17.02 12.26 3.90
N ARG A 159 17.68 13.08 4.75
CA ARG A 159 18.93 12.69 5.40
C ARG A 159 18.75 11.49 6.33
N ALA A 160 17.66 11.46 7.09
CA ALA A 160 17.34 10.34 7.97
C ALA A 160 17.11 9.05 7.17
N LEU A 161 16.34 9.12 6.08
CA LEU A 161 16.10 7.97 5.19
C LEU A 161 17.39 7.48 4.53
N ARG A 162 18.30 8.38 4.15
CA ARG A 162 19.65 8.01 3.66
C ARG A 162 20.42 7.21 4.70
N THR A 163 20.33 7.58 5.96
CA THR A 163 20.96 6.81 7.05
C THR A 163 20.37 5.40 7.19
N LEU A 164 19.10 5.22 6.82
CA LEU A 164 18.41 3.93 6.79
C LEU A 164 18.66 3.12 5.51
N GLY A 165 19.45 3.64 4.57
CA GLY A 165 19.86 2.94 3.36
C GLY A 165 19.14 3.38 2.07
N THR A 166 18.26 4.38 2.11
CA THR A 166 17.68 4.95 0.89
C THR A 166 18.77 5.73 0.12
N PRO A 167 19.00 5.49 -1.19
CA PRO A 167 20.14 6.03 -1.93
C PRO A 167 19.90 7.48 -2.40
N TYR A 168 19.56 8.39 -1.49
CA TYR A 168 19.50 9.82 -1.81
C TYR A 168 20.89 10.41 -1.97
N THR A 169 21.10 11.17 -3.04
CA THR A 169 22.33 11.93 -3.28
C THR A 169 22.33 13.27 -2.53
N ASP A 170 23.46 13.94 -2.47
CA ASP A 170 23.52 15.28 -1.89
C ASP A 170 22.77 16.28 -2.76
N GLU A 171 22.73 16.08 -4.08
CA GLU A 171 21.96 16.88 -5.03
C GLU A 171 20.45 16.74 -4.79
N ASP A 172 19.95 15.52 -4.54
CA ASP A 172 18.54 15.28 -4.23
C ASP A 172 18.12 16.05 -2.98
N ILE A 173 18.96 16.02 -1.94
CA ILE A 173 18.69 16.71 -0.68
C ILE A 173 18.80 18.23 -0.83
N ALA A 174 19.82 18.72 -1.55
CA ALA A 174 19.98 20.14 -1.79
C ALA A 174 18.87 20.72 -2.69
N GLY A 175 18.37 19.91 -3.64
CA GLY A 175 17.29 20.27 -4.56
C GLY A 175 15.89 20.30 -3.92
N THR A 176 15.73 19.85 -2.66
CA THR A 176 14.42 19.73 -1.98
C THR A 176 13.63 21.03 -2.00
N SER A 177 14.25 22.15 -1.62
CA SER A 177 13.61 23.45 -1.58
C SER A 177 13.09 23.88 -2.96
N ALA A 178 13.91 23.74 -4.00
CA ALA A 178 13.51 24.09 -5.36
C ALA A 178 12.36 23.20 -5.89
N ALA A 179 12.39 21.91 -5.55
CA ALA A 179 11.38 20.94 -5.99
C ALA A 179 10.01 21.14 -5.31
N THR A 180 9.98 21.75 -4.11
CA THR A 180 8.76 21.88 -3.31
C THR A 180 8.27 23.33 -3.17
N GLN A 181 9.04 24.31 -3.65
CA GLN A 181 8.69 25.71 -3.54
C GLN A 181 7.32 26.02 -4.15
N GLY A 182 6.42 26.59 -3.34
CA GLY A 182 5.07 26.98 -3.76
C GLY A 182 4.14 25.78 -4.02
N LYS A 183 4.56 24.56 -3.72
CA LYS A 183 3.73 23.36 -3.84
C LYS A 183 2.87 23.18 -2.60
N THR A 184 1.65 22.75 -2.82
CA THR A 184 0.71 22.42 -1.74
C THR A 184 0.83 20.96 -1.32
N GLU A 185 0.28 20.63 -0.15
CA GLU A 185 0.15 19.26 0.29
C GLU A 185 -0.70 18.42 -0.67
N MET A 186 -1.66 19.04 -1.36
CA MET A 186 -2.45 18.41 -2.42
C MET A 186 -1.55 17.98 -3.60
N ASP A 187 -0.68 18.89 -4.07
CA ASP A 187 0.24 18.59 -5.17
C ASP A 187 1.19 17.43 -4.81
N ALA A 188 1.68 17.44 -3.58
CA ALA A 188 2.55 16.38 -3.07
C ALA A 188 1.81 15.04 -2.95
N THR A 189 0.60 15.05 -2.40
CA THR A 189 -0.22 13.82 -2.27
C THR A 189 -0.51 13.22 -3.63
N ILE A 190 -0.86 14.04 -4.62
CA ILE A 190 -1.08 13.59 -6.00
C ILE A 190 0.21 13.00 -6.57
N ALA A 191 1.36 13.67 -6.42
CA ALA A 191 2.64 13.16 -6.88
C ALA A 191 2.98 11.79 -6.27
N TYR A 192 2.73 11.61 -4.97
CA TYR A 192 2.89 10.32 -4.30
C TYR A 192 1.95 9.26 -4.88
N LEU A 193 0.65 9.54 -5.03
CA LEU A 193 -0.30 8.60 -5.60
C LEU A 193 0.07 8.20 -7.02
N GLN A 194 0.56 9.14 -7.85
CA GLN A 194 1.03 8.87 -9.20
C GLN A 194 2.33 8.06 -9.25
N SER A 195 3.12 8.05 -8.17
CA SER A 195 4.32 7.21 -8.07
C SER A 195 4.01 5.73 -7.79
N LEU A 196 2.85 5.44 -7.21
CA LEU A 196 2.48 4.09 -6.78
C LEU A 196 2.32 3.13 -7.96
N GLY A 197 3.06 2.03 -7.92
CA GLY A 197 3.07 1.02 -8.96
C GLY A 197 3.96 1.33 -10.15
N ARG A 198 4.75 2.40 -10.12
CA ARG A 198 5.70 2.80 -11.19
C ARG A 198 6.66 1.68 -11.58
N TYR A 199 7.14 0.93 -10.61
CA TYR A 199 8.08 -0.17 -10.78
C TYR A 199 7.42 -1.55 -10.73
N ALA A 200 6.11 -1.61 -10.67
CA ALA A 200 5.40 -2.89 -10.69
C ALA A 200 5.73 -3.66 -11.97
N PRO A 201 5.95 -4.98 -11.89
CA PRO A 201 6.13 -5.80 -13.07
C PRO A 201 4.96 -5.57 -14.04
N LYS A 202 5.27 -5.18 -15.27
CA LYS A 202 4.24 -5.03 -16.30
C LYS A 202 3.60 -6.38 -16.53
N ARG A 203 2.27 -6.42 -16.56
CA ARG A 203 1.53 -7.64 -16.88
C ARG A 203 2.03 -8.13 -18.23
N GLN A 204 2.73 -9.26 -18.27
CA GLN A 204 2.90 -9.96 -19.54
C GLN A 204 1.50 -10.23 -20.05
N ALA A 205 1.18 -9.76 -21.26
CA ALA A 205 -0.07 -10.12 -21.91
C ALA A 205 -0.15 -11.65 -21.83
N ALA A 206 -1.18 -12.19 -21.17
CA ALA A 206 -1.42 -13.61 -21.21
C ALA A 206 -1.42 -14.02 -22.69
N PRO A 207 -0.71 -15.10 -23.07
CA PRO A 207 -0.84 -15.61 -24.44
C PRO A 207 -2.34 -15.71 -24.71
N ALA A 208 -2.77 -15.17 -25.83
CA ALA A 208 -4.18 -15.15 -26.21
C ALA A 208 -4.75 -16.53 -25.96
N ALA A 209 -5.64 -16.65 -24.97
CA ALA A 209 -6.28 -17.92 -24.67
C ALA A 209 -6.99 -18.34 -25.96
N ASP A 210 -6.62 -19.52 -26.43
CA ASP A 210 -7.18 -20.10 -27.65
C ASP A 210 -8.70 -19.98 -27.59
N ALA A 211 -9.28 -19.29 -28.57
CA ALA A 211 -10.71 -18.96 -28.60
C ALA A 211 -11.62 -20.20 -28.68
N THR A 212 -11.04 -21.39 -28.71
CA THR A 212 -11.75 -22.67 -28.76
C THR A 212 -12.25 -23.20 -27.41
N ALA A 213 -11.83 -22.60 -26.26
CA ALA A 213 -12.26 -23.04 -24.92
C ALA A 213 -13.50 -22.27 -24.38
N ALA A 214 -14.23 -21.53 -25.21
CA ALA A 214 -15.34 -20.70 -24.78
C ALA A 214 -16.73 -21.38 -24.84
N SER A 215 -16.81 -22.71 -25.10
CA SER A 215 -18.09 -23.40 -25.25
C SER A 215 -18.71 -23.97 -23.96
N ASP A 216 -17.95 -24.01 -22.86
CA ASP A 216 -18.46 -24.52 -21.58
C ASP A 216 -18.76 -23.40 -20.58
N ARG A 217 -19.57 -22.42 -20.97
CA ARG A 217 -20.16 -21.48 -20.02
C ARG A 217 -21.28 -22.17 -19.25
N VAL A 218 -21.02 -22.40 -17.98
CA VAL A 218 -22.08 -22.68 -17.01
C VAL A 218 -23.13 -21.58 -17.09
N PRO A 219 -24.42 -21.88 -17.36
CA PRO A 219 -25.45 -20.85 -17.43
C PRO A 219 -25.60 -20.17 -16.07
N SER A 220 -25.79 -18.83 -16.10
CA SER A 220 -25.97 -18.00 -14.93
C SER A 220 -27.22 -18.45 -14.11
N PRO A 221 -27.23 -18.25 -12.77
CA PRO A 221 -28.32 -18.70 -11.91
C PRO A 221 -29.69 -18.06 -12.15
N GLU A 222 -29.78 -17.04 -12.99
CA GLU A 222 -31.01 -16.30 -13.25
C GLU A 222 -32.08 -17.05 -14.06
N SER A 223 -31.77 -18.22 -14.63
CA SER A 223 -32.73 -18.98 -15.43
C SER A 223 -33.54 -20.01 -14.63
N ARG A 224 -33.50 -19.97 -13.27
CA ARG A 224 -34.24 -20.91 -12.42
C ARG A 224 -35.29 -20.25 -11.53
N VAL A 225 -36.05 -19.31 -12.06
CA VAL A 225 -37.28 -18.89 -11.40
C VAL A 225 -38.43 -19.70 -12.01
N PRO A 226 -39.07 -20.65 -11.33
CA PRO A 226 -40.28 -21.29 -11.83
C PRO A 226 -41.42 -20.26 -11.82
N ALA A 227 -42.10 -20.11 -12.94
CA ALA A 227 -43.35 -19.34 -13.03
C ALA A 227 -44.35 -19.87 -12.00
N SER A 228 -44.67 -19.03 -11.01
CA SER A 228 -45.78 -19.29 -10.10
C SER A 228 -47.09 -19.08 -10.86
N THR A 229 -47.82 -20.15 -11.14
CA THR A 229 -49.21 -20.11 -11.55
C THR A 229 -50.05 -19.66 -10.37
N GLU A 230 -50.51 -18.43 -10.39
CA GLU A 230 -51.67 -17.98 -9.63
C GLU A 230 -52.93 -18.52 -10.31
N GLU A 231 -53.59 -19.53 -9.73
CA GLU A 231 -55.01 -19.74 -9.90
C GLU A 231 -55.71 -19.28 -8.63
N VAL A 232 -56.34 -18.11 -8.72
CA VAL A 232 -57.35 -17.67 -7.76
C VAL A 232 -58.68 -18.26 -8.24
N GLY A 233 -59.25 -19.18 -7.47
CA GLY A 233 -60.60 -19.72 -7.64
C GLY A 233 -61.49 -19.30 -6.46
N THR A 234 -62.51 -18.50 -6.79
CA THR A 234 -63.80 -18.21 -6.12
C THR A 234 -63.84 -18.19 -4.59
#